data_4461a8ed79a2481d55a5c2a7ca785bae
#
_entry.id   4461a8ed79a2481d55a5c2a7ca785bae
#
_cell.length_a   1.000
_cell.length_b   1.000
_cell.length_c   1.000
_cell.angle_alpha   90.00
_cell.angle_beta   90.00
_cell.angle_gamma   90.00
#
_symmetry.space_group_name_H-M   'P 1'
#
loop_
_entity.id
_entity.type
_entity.pdbx_description
1 polymer ?
#
loop_
_entity_poly.entity_id
_entity_poly.type
_entity_poly.pdbx_seq_one_letter_code
_entity_poly.pdbx_strand_id
1 'polypeptide(L)'
;LKIEGLPWAAVVPVGLMILCTIALTKTPWGRHLYAAGGNQEAARRAGIDVVHIKVTAFALCSGFAALGGIFLASTTHSVSLDLGAGNILLFSVAAAVIGGTSLFGGRGRARDAIIGALVIVIIPNGLGLKPNLPPQNQQIITGGVLLVAAAVDALTRRRSRIR
;
A
#
# COMPACT_ATOMS: atom_id res chain seq x y z
N LEU A 1 -15.50 20.74 -3.56
CA LEU A 1 -16.69 20.09 -3.02
C LEU A 1 -16.39 19.62 -1.60
N LYS A 2 -17.12 20.16 -0.61
CA LYS A 2 -16.98 19.79 0.82
C LYS A 2 -18.31 19.20 1.28
N ILE A 3 -18.28 18.05 1.94
CA ILE A 3 -19.41 17.60 2.76
C ILE A 3 -19.08 18.03 4.18
N GLU A 4 -19.79 18.99 4.74
CA GLU A 4 -19.70 19.44 6.13
C GLU A 4 -18.26 19.52 6.71
N GLY A 5 -17.33 20.12 5.94
CA GLY A 5 -15.96 20.33 6.41
C GLY A 5 -14.93 19.23 6.10
N LEU A 6 -15.32 18.04 5.64
CA LEU A 6 -14.38 17.01 5.19
C LEU A 6 -14.14 17.13 3.67
N PRO A 7 -12.88 17.14 3.23
CA PRO A 7 -12.56 17.08 1.80
C PRO A 7 -12.92 15.70 1.23
N TRP A 8 -13.57 15.65 0.07
CA TRP A 8 -13.85 14.40 -0.65
C TRP A 8 -12.63 13.51 -0.84
N ALA A 9 -11.47 14.13 -0.93
CA ALA A 9 -10.19 13.43 -1.02
C ALA A 9 -9.88 12.53 0.19
N ALA A 10 -10.45 12.77 1.36
CA ALA A 10 -10.29 11.91 2.53
C ALA A 10 -11.39 10.83 2.63
N VAL A 11 -12.59 11.14 2.16
CA VAL A 11 -13.77 10.24 2.24
C VAL A 11 -13.56 9.01 1.35
N VAL A 12 -13.06 9.20 0.13
CA VAL A 12 -12.90 8.12 -0.85
C VAL A 12 -11.88 7.07 -0.38
N PRO A 13 -10.65 7.40 0.07
CA PRO A 13 -9.71 6.41 0.59
C PRO A 13 -10.23 5.63 1.80
N VAL A 14 -10.94 6.32 2.71
CA VAL A 14 -11.53 5.68 3.88
C VAL A 14 -12.66 4.72 3.47
N GLY A 15 -13.52 5.12 2.56
CA GLY A 15 -14.57 4.26 2.00
C GLY A 15 -14.00 3.02 1.33
N LEU A 16 -12.96 3.19 0.50
CA LEU A 16 -12.25 2.08 -0.15
C LEU A 16 -11.58 1.16 0.88
N MET A 17 -10.98 1.70 1.94
CA MET A 17 -10.41 0.91 3.03
C MET A 17 -11.46 0.01 3.69
N ILE A 18 -12.63 0.56 4.01
CA ILE A 18 -13.72 -0.19 4.62
C ILE A 18 -14.18 -1.30 3.67
N LEU A 19 -14.40 -0.98 2.42
CA LEU A 19 -14.82 -1.93 1.38
C LEU A 19 -13.80 -3.05 1.20
N CYS A 20 -12.51 -2.73 1.08
CA CYS A 20 -11.43 -3.72 0.99
C CYS A 20 -11.33 -4.57 2.26
N THR A 21 -11.50 -3.96 3.44
CA THR A 21 -11.48 -4.72 4.70
C THR A 21 -12.62 -5.73 4.75
N ILE A 22 -13.83 -5.34 4.35
CA ILE A 22 -14.98 -6.24 4.28
C ILE A 22 -14.72 -7.33 3.23
N ALA A 23 -14.26 -6.97 2.04
CA ALA A 23 -13.95 -7.92 0.97
C ALA A 23 -12.91 -8.96 1.41
N LEU A 24 -11.84 -8.54 2.05
CA LEU A 24 -10.76 -9.43 2.49
C LEU A 24 -11.15 -10.30 3.69
N THR A 25 -11.98 -9.80 4.62
CA THR A 25 -12.28 -10.53 5.87
C THR A 25 -13.57 -11.32 5.82
N LYS A 26 -14.57 -10.85 5.09
CA LYS A 26 -15.93 -11.42 5.10
C LYS A 26 -16.25 -12.26 3.87
N THR A 27 -15.50 -12.13 2.76
CA THR A 27 -15.80 -12.88 1.54
C THR A 27 -14.95 -14.16 1.41
N PRO A 28 -15.46 -15.19 0.71
CA PRO A 28 -14.67 -16.38 0.34
C PRO A 28 -13.44 -16.00 -0.49
N TRP A 29 -13.58 -15.01 -1.38
CA TRP A 29 -12.51 -14.51 -2.23
C TRP A 29 -11.30 -14.04 -1.40
N GLY A 30 -11.52 -13.26 -0.34
CA GLY A 30 -10.44 -12.80 0.55
C GLY A 30 -9.72 -13.95 1.23
N ARG A 31 -10.45 -14.98 1.69
CA ARG A 31 -9.84 -16.20 2.28
C ARG A 31 -8.99 -16.95 1.27
N HIS A 32 -9.47 -17.12 0.05
CA HIS A 32 -8.73 -17.77 -1.04
C HIS A 32 -7.49 -16.95 -1.43
N LEU A 33 -7.58 -15.60 -1.41
CA LEU A 33 -6.45 -14.71 -1.67
C LEU A 33 -5.33 -14.90 -0.64
N TYR A 34 -5.65 -14.97 0.64
CA TYR A 34 -4.65 -15.23 1.70
C TYR A 34 -4.08 -16.65 1.59
N ALA A 35 -4.88 -17.65 1.28
CA ALA A 35 -4.43 -19.02 1.10
C ALA A 35 -3.47 -19.14 -0.10
N ALA A 36 -3.86 -18.58 -1.25
CA ALA A 36 -3.03 -18.56 -2.45
C ALA A 36 -1.72 -17.76 -2.27
N GLY A 37 -1.76 -16.67 -1.48
CA GLY A 37 -0.58 -15.88 -1.14
C GLY A 37 0.35 -16.58 -0.17
N GLY A 38 -0.17 -17.42 0.73
CA GLY A 38 0.64 -18.14 1.72
C GLY A 38 1.37 -19.36 1.14
N ASN A 39 0.67 -20.20 0.41
CA ASN A 39 1.24 -21.34 -0.29
C ASN A 39 0.37 -21.69 -1.51
N GLN A 40 0.88 -21.35 -2.70
CA GLN A 40 0.15 -21.57 -3.97
C GLN A 40 -0.10 -23.04 -4.27
N GLU A 41 0.88 -23.89 -3.95
CA GLU A 41 0.78 -25.33 -4.23
C GLU A 41 -0.28 -26.00 -3.31
N ALA A 42 -0.26 -25.66 -2.02
CA ALA A 42 -1.27 -26.13 -1.09
C ALA A 42 -2.68 -25.63 -1.45
N ALA A 43 -2.80 -24.37 -1.88
CA ALA A 43 -4.07 -23.79 -2.32
C ALA A 43 -4.63 -24.51 -3.56
N ARG A 44 -3.78 -24.83 -4.55
CA ARG A 44 -4.18 -25.61 -5.74
C ARG A 44 -4.65 -27.01 -5.36
N ARG A 45 -3.95 -27.71 -4.47
CA ARG A 45 -4.34 -29.03 -3.98
C ARG A 45 -5.65 -29.01 -3.21
N ALA A 46 -5.98 -27.88 -2.58
CA ALA A 46 -7.27 -27.65 -1.93
C ALA A 46 -8.40 -27.24 -2.90
N GLY A 47 -8.16 -27.27 -4.22
CA GLY A 47 -9.17 -26.95 -5.24
C GLY A 47 -9.36 -25.45 -5.48
N ILE A 48 -8.49 -24.59 -4.98
CA ILE A 48 -8.57 -23.13 -5.20
C ILE A 48 -7.95 -22.78 -6.56
N ASP A 49 -8.72 -22.12 -7.42
CA ASP A 49 -8.20 -21.57 -8.68
C ASP A 49 -7.31 -20.33 -8.42
N VAL A 50 -6.01 -20.60 -8.25
CA VAL A 50 -5.00 -19.58 -7.96
C VAL A 50 -4.86 -18.57 -9.11
N VAL A 51 -5.11 -19.01 -10.36
CA VAL A 51 -4.99 -18.12 -11.53
C VAL A 51 -6.10 -17.08 -11.49
N HIS A 52 -7.33 -17.51 -11.29
CA HIS A 52 -8.48 -16.61 -11.19
C HIS A 52 -8.33 -15.61 -10.02
N ILE A 53 -7.85 -16.08 -8.86
CA ILE A 53 -7.59 -15.22 -7.70
C ILE A 53 -6.51 -14.16 -7.99
N LYS A 54 -5.44 -14.53 -8.69
CA LYS A 54 -4.40 -13.58 -9.09
C LYS A 54 -4.93 -12.53 -10.08
N VAL A 55 -5.62 -12.96 -11.12
CA VAL A 55 -6.19 -12.06 -12.13
C VAL A 55 -7.13 -11.04 -11.49
N THR A 56 -8.03 -11.48 -10.62
CA THR A 56 -8.95 -10.57 -9.92
C THR A 56 -8.23 -9.62 -8.97
N ALA A 57 -7.17 -10.08 -8.28
CA ALA A 57 -6.36 -9.22 -7.42
C ALA A 57 -5.61 -8.14 -8.21
N PHE A 58 -5.01 -8.50 -9.36
CA PHE A 58 -4.35 -7.52 -10.23
C PHE A 58 -5.35 -6.56 -10.85
N ALA A 59 -6.53 -7.01 -11.26
CA ALA A 59 -7.60 -6.15 -11.78
C ALA A 59 -8.06 -5.11 -10.74
N LEU A 60 -8.20 -5.51 -9.47
CA LEU A 60 -8.51 -4.57 -8.38
C LEU A 60 -7.35 -3.59 -8.12
N CYS A 61 -6.11 -4.09 -8.13
CA CYS A 61 -4.94 -3.23 -7.95
C CYS A 61 -4.84 -2.16 -9.04
N SER A 62 -5.04 -2.52 -10.31
CA SER A 62 -5.03 -1.58 -11.42
C SER A 62 -6.20 -0.58 -11.35
N GLY A 63 -7.37 -1.02 -10.90
CA GLY A 63 -8.51 -0.13 -10.64
C GLY A 63 -8.20 0.92 -9.57
N PHE A 64 -7.59 0.52 -8.46
CA PHE A 64 -7.16 1.47 -7.41
C PHE A 64 -6.04 2.40 -7.88
N ALA A 65 -5.11 1.90 -8.70
CA ALA A 65 -4.06 2.74 -9.30
C ALA A 65 -4.66 3.81 -10.23
N ALA A 66 -5.66 3.45 -11.04
CA ALA A 66 -6.37 4.40 -11.90
C ALA A 66 -7.09 5.48 -11.08
N LEU A 67 -7.79 5.09 -10.00
CA LEU A 67 -8.41 6.06 -9.09
C LEU A 67 -7.37 6.98 -8.47
N GLY A 68 -6.24 6.46 -8.00
CA GLY A 68 -5.13 7.26 -7.47
C GLY A 68 -4.57 8.24 -8.50
N GLY A 69 -4.42 7.81 -9.75
CA GLY A 69 -4.00 8.67 -10.86
C GLY A 69 -4.97 9.82 -11.16
N ILE A 70 -6.28 9.56 -11.13
CA ILE A 70 -7.31 10.59 -11.29
C ILE A 70 -7.23 11.63 -10.16
N PHE A 71 -7.07 11.17 -8.91
CA PHE A 71 -6.91 12.07 -7.76
C PHE A 71 -5.66 12.93 -7.91
N LEU A 72 -4.54 12.33 -8.30
CA LEU A 72 -3.28 13.05 -8.48
C LEU A 72 -3.39 14.09 -9.61
N ALA A 73 -3.95 13.74 -10.75
CA ALA A 73 -4.18 14.66 -11.86
C ALA A 73 -5.12 15.82 -11.46
N SER A 74 -6.14 15.54 -10.65
CA SER A 74 -7.05 16.57 -10.14
C SER A 74 -6.37 17.56 -9.19
N THR A 75 -5.39 17.14 -8.41
CA THR A 75 -4.69 18.02 -7.46
C THR A 75 -3.57 18.80 -8.12
N THR A 76 -2.86 18.23 -9.07
CA THR A 76 -1.75 18.88 -9.79
C THR A 76 -2.20 19.74 -10.96
N HIS A 77 -3.48 19.62 -11.38
CA HIS A 77 -4.03 20.25 -12.60
C HIS A 77 -3.17 20.00 -13.86
N SER A 78 -2.36 18.96 -13.86
CA SER A 78 -1.46 18.59 -14.95
C SER A 78 -1.30 17.08 -15.01
N VAL A 79 -1.13 16.58 -16.24
CA VAL A 79 -0.82 15.17 -16.49
C VAL A 79 0.53 15.13 -17.22
N SER A 80 1.53 14.53 -16.57
CA SER A 80 2.81 14.23 -17.21
C SER A 80 2.99 12.72 -17.35
N LEU A 81 3.73 12.30 -18.35
CA LEU A 81 4.03 10.88 -18.62
C LEU A 81 4.83 10.22 -17.47
N ASP A 82 5.52 11.02 -16.66
CA ASP A 82 6.33 10.56 -15.55
C ASP A 82 5.54 10.33 -14.24
N LEU A 83 4.27 10.72 -14.17
CA LEU A 83 3.45 10.61 -12.95
C LEU A 83 3.25 9.16 -12.46
N GLY A 84 3.44 8.16 -13.30
CA GLY A 84 3.35 6.74 -12.93
C GLY A 84 4.70 6.03 -12.82
N ALA A 85 5.78 6.68 -13.25
CA ALA A 85 7.12 6.10 -13.25
C ALA A 85 7.93 6.53 -12.00
N GLY A 86 8.87 5.71 -11.58
CA GLY A 86 9.84 6.08 -10.57
C GLY A 86 9.38 5.91 -9.12
N ASN A 87 9.45 6.97 -8.33
CA ASN A 87 9.32 6.90 -6.87
C ASN A 87 7.95 6.45 -6.35
N ILE A 88 6.86 6.66 -7.10
CA ILE A 88 5.50 6.29 -6.67
C ILE A 88 5.37 4.78 -6.48
N LEU A 89 5.94 3.98 -7.38
CA LEU A 89 5.94 2.53 -7.25
C LEU A 89 6.70 2.10 -5.97
N LEU A 90 7.89 2.65 -5.76
CA LEU A 90 8.71 2.35 -4.59
C LEU A 90 8.00 2.75 -3.29
N PHE A 91 7.40 3.94 -3.26
CA PHE A 91 6.66 4.43 -2.09
C PHE A 91 5.40 3.59 -1.80
N SER A 92 4.68 3.13 -2.83
CA SER A 92 3.49 2.29 -2.63
C SER A 92 3.85 0.92 -2.06
N VAL A 93 4.93 0.29 -2.56
CA VAL A 93 5.44 -0.97 -2.01
C VAL A 93 5.94 -0.77 -0.59
N ALA A 94 6.71 0.29 -0.34
CA ALA A 94 7.22 0.62 0.98
C ALA A 94 6.08 0.91 1.97
N ALA A 95 5.00 1.62 1.56
CA ALA A 95 3.82 1.84 2.36
C ALA A 95 3.16 0.52 2.78
N ALA A 96 3.00 -0.41 1.84
CA ALA A 96 2.42 -1.71 2.13
C ALA A 96 3.27 -2.51 3.13
N VAL A 97 4.60 -2.47 3.00
CA VAL A 97 5.54 -3.19 3.87
C VAL A 97 5.58 -2.57 5.27
N ILE A 98 5.70 -1.24 5.38
CA ILE A 98 5.69 -0.51 6.66
C ILE A 98 4.35 -0.73 7.38
N GLY A 99 3.25 -0.78 6.64
CA GLY A 99 1.94 -1.15 7.16
C GLY A 99 1.83 -2.61 7.63
N GLY A 100 2.84 -3.45 7.41
CA GLY A 100 2.86 -4.84 7.88
C GLY A 100 2.37 -5.87 6.88
N THR A 101 2.17 -5.51 5.61
CA THR A 101 1.85 -6.46 4.54
C THR A 101 3.09 -7.28 4.16
N SER A 102 2.95 -8.60 4.09
CA SER A 102 4.05 -9.48 3.72
C SER A 102 4.36 -9.40 2.22
N LEU A 103 5.62 -9.14 1.86
CA LEU A 103 6.11 -9.23 0.49
C LEU A 103 6.01 -10.65 -0.09
N PHE A 104 6.10 -11.65 0.76
CA PHE A 104 6.01 -13.07 0.36
C PHE A 104 4.56 -13.57 0.28
N GLY A 105 3.58 -12.71 0.60
CA GLY A 105 2.16 -13.03 0.55
C GLY A 105 1.60 -13.66 1.84
N GLY A 106 0.31 -13.98 1.81
CA GLY A 106 -0.41 -14.68 2.88
C GLY A 106 -0.77 -13.85 4.12
N ARG A 107 -0.26 -12.62 4.25
CA ARG A 107 -0.50 -11.74 5.41
C ARG A 107 -0.56 -10.28 4.99
N GLY A 108 -1.53 -9.55 5.52
CA GLY A 108 -1.73 -8.11 5.33
C GLY A 108 -3.16 -7.72 5.66
N ARG A 109 -3.39 -6.47 5.93
CA ARG A 109 -4.72 -5.90 6.17
C ARG A 109 -4.84 -4.57 5.44
N ALA A 110 -6.01 -4.26 4.87
CA ALA A 110 -6.23 -3.01 4.15
C ALA A 110 -5.97 -1.76 5.02
N ARG A 111 -6.34 -1.79 6.30
CA ARG A 111 -6.09 -0.70 7.25
C ARG A 111 -4.61 -0.42 7.47
N ASP A 112 -3.80 -1.48 7.50
CA ASP A 112 -2.38 -1.38 7.78
C ASP A 112 -1.65 -0.68 6.61
N ALA A 113 -2.11 -0.88 5.36
CA ALA A 113 -1.60 -0.19 4.18
C ALA A 113 -1.83 1.34 4.24
N ILE A 114 -2.97 1.80 4.77
CA ILE A 114 -3.23 3.24 4.96
C ILE A 114 -2.30 3.82 6.04
N ILE A 115 -2.08 3.11 7.14
CA ILE A 115 -1.14 3.55 8.18
C ILE A 115 0.27 3.69 7.59
N GLY A 116 0.71 2.71 6.79
CA GLY A 116 2.00 2.79 6.09
C GLY A 116 2.08 3.96 5.10
N ALA A 117 1.00 4.21 4.34
CA ALA A 117 0.93 5.36 3.43
C ALA A 117 1.02 6.69 4.17
N LEU A 118 0.33 6.84 5.31
CA LEU A 118 0.43 8.03 6.15
C LEU A 118 1.85 8.25 6.64
N VAL A 119 2.56 7.22 7.09
CA VAL A 119 3.95 7.34 7.51
C VAL A 119 4.82 7.86 6.37
N ILE A 120 4.68 7.31 5.15
CA ILE A 120 5.45 7.74 3.98
C ILE A 120 5.17 9.19 3.57
N VAL A 121 3.92 9.64 3.72
CA VAL A 121 3.56 11.02 3.36
C VAL A 121 3.99 12.01 4.44
N ILE A 122 3.89 11.66 5.72
CA ILE A 122 4.23 12.57 6.84
C ILE A 122 5.73 12.86 6.86
N ILE A 123 6.59 11.89 6.56
CA ILE A 123 8.05 12.06 6.64
C ILE A 123 8.57 13.17 5.70
N PRO A 124 8.32 13.13 4.39
CA PRO A 124 8.78 14.19 3.48
C PRO A 124 8.14 15.56 3.78
N ASN A 125 6.83 15.55 4.10
CA ASN A 125 6.13 16.79 4.44
C ASN A 125 6.68 17.44 5.73
N GLY A 126 6.98 16.63 6.76
CA GLY A 126 7.60 17.10 7.98
C GLY A 126 9.01 17.65 7.77
N LEU A 127 9.79 17.03 6.88
CA LEU A 127 11.12 17.51 6.50
C LEU A 127 11.06 18.78 5.64
N GLY A 128 10.04 18.90 4.79
CA GLY A 128 9.82 20.08 3.93
C GLY A 128 9.49 21.36 4.71
N LEU A 129 9.07 21.26 5.97
CA LEU A 129 8.85 22.41 6.86
C LEU A 129 10.15 23.09 7.34
N LYS A 130 11.30 22.45 7.14
CA LYS A 130 12.61 23.06 7.45
C LYS A 130 13.15 23.81 6.23
N PRO A 131 13.22 25.17 6.25
CA PRO A 131 13.52 25.98 5.06
C PRO A 131 14.95 25.83 4.50
N ASN A 132 15.84 25.11 5.19
CA ASN A 132 17.26 25.00 4.84
C ASN A 132 17.70 23.61 4.36
N LEU A 133 16.75 22.69 4.07
CA LEU A 133 17.11 21.36 3.58
C LEU A 133 16.93 21.29 2.05
N PRO A 134 18.01 21.10 1.28
CA PRO A 134 17.92 20.92 -0.15
C PRO A 134 17.11 19.64 -0.49
N PRO A 135 16.36 19.62 -1.62
CA PRO A 135 15.48 18.51 -1.99
C PRO A 135 16.18 17.13 -2.06
N GLN A 136 17.47 17.12 -2.40
CA GLN A 136 18.27 15.91 -2.45
C GLN A 136 18.43 15.25 -1.07
N ASN A 137 18.62 16.06 -0.03
CA ASN A 137 18.76 15.56 1.34
C ASN A 137 17.45 14.99 1.88
N GLN A 138 16.31 15.53 1.47
CA GLN A 138 15.00 14.97 1.82
C GLN A 138 14.82 13.54 1.26
N GLN A 139 15.25 13.28 0.03
CA GLN A 139 15.18 11.95 -0.57
C GLN A 139 16.11 10.96 0.14
N ILE A 140 17.33 11.38 0.51
CA ILE A 140 18.28 10.53 1.25
C ILE A 140 17.71 10.17 2.64
N ILE A 141 17.17 11.13 3.36
CA ILE A 141 16.58 10.90 4.68
C ILE A 141 15.36 9.97 4.57
N THR A 142 14.48 10.22 3.60
CA THR A 142 13.31 9.38 3.36
C THR A 142 13.72 7.94 3.01
N GLY A 143 14.69 7.75 2.12
CA GLY A 143 15.26 6.44 1.80
C GLY A 143 15.89 5.76 3.02
N GLY A 144 16.61 6.49 3.85
CA GLY A 144 17.19 5.97 5.09
C GLY A 144 16.14 5.50 6.09
N VAL A 145 15.08 6.28 6.30
CA VAL A 145 13.96 5.90 7.18
C VAL A 145 13.25 4.64 6.65
N LEU A 146 13.06 4.54 5.34
CA LEU A 146 12.46 3.35 4.70
C LEU A 146 13.33 2.10 4.91
N LEU A 147 14.65 2.22 4.76
CA LEU A 147 15.59 1.12 5.01
C LEU A 147 15.54 0.66 6.47
N VAL A 148 15.54 1.59 7.42
CA VAL A 148 15.45 1.26 8.85
C VAL A 148 14.11 0.58 9.16
N ALA A 149 13.00 1.10 8.65
CA ALA A 149 11.68 0.49 8.84
C ALA A 149 11.62 -0.93 8.26
N ALA A 150 12.14 -1.15 7.06
CA ALA A 150 12.22 -2.48 6.43
C ALA A 150 13.13 -3.43 7.20
N ALA A 151 14.27 -2.95 7.71
CA ALA A 151 15.18 -3.75 8.52
C ALA A 151 14.54 -4.19 9.85
N VAL A 152 13.84 -3.29 10.53
CA VAL A 152 13.12 -3.60 11.78
C VAL A 152 12.02 -4.64 11.51
N ASP A 153 11.25 -4.50 10.44
CA ASP A 153 10.23 -5.50 10.06
C ASP A 153 10.86 -6.87 9.78
N ALA A 154 11.97 -6.91 9.03
CA ALA A 154 12.69 -8.14 8.72
C ALA A 154 13.23 -8.84 9.98
N LEU A 155 13.77 -8.09 10.93
CA LEU A 155 14.28 -8.60 12.20
C LEU A 155 13.16 -9.13 13.09
N THR A 156 12.05 -8.42 13.19
CA THR A 156 10.88 -8.82 13.99
C THR A 156 10.26 -10.11 13.45
N ARG A 157 10.22 -10.28 12.13
CA ARG A 157 9.71 -11.50 11.49
C ARG A 157 10.63 -12.71 11.67
N ARG A 158 11.95 -12.52 11.74
CA ARG A 158 12.87 -13.62 12.06
C ARG A 158 12.62 -14.19 13.46
N ARG A 159 12.33 -13.34 14.44
CA ARG A 159 12.02 -13.79 15.81
C ARG A 159 10.72 -14.59 15.92
N SER A 160 9.71 -14.30 15.12
CA SER A 160 8.43 -15.04 15.15
C SER A 160 8.47 -16.39 14.43
N ARG A 161 9.54 -16.70 13.66
CA ARG A 161 9.74 -18.02 13.02
C ARG A 161 10.44 -19.05 13.92
N ILE A 162 11.03 -18.61 15.02
CA ILE A 162 11.83 -19.45 15.94
C ILE A 162 10.99 -19.87 17.18
N ARG A 163 9.76 -19.40 17.27
CA ARG A 163 8.76 -19.87 18.26
C ARG A 163 7.66 -20.65 17.53
#